data_39330508635b0c675d37cfe14a952978
#
_entry.id   39330508635b0c675d37cfe14a952978
#
_cell.length_a   1.000
_cell.length_b   1.000
_cell.length_c   1.000
_cell.angle_alpha   90.00
_cell.angle_beta   90.00
_cell.angle_gamma   90.00
#
_symmetry.space_group_name_H-M   'P 1'
#
loop_
_entity.id
_entity.type
_entity.pdbx_description
1 polymer ?
#
loop_
_entity_poly.entity_id
_entity_poly.type
_entity_poly.pdbx_seq_one_letter_code
_entity_poly.pdbx_strand_id
1 'polypeptide(L)'
;MARIATLVAVLAASAAVAAVAVASTRSPKALRTAIFAAARKEHSVHYVEHGAASVLRQTMVSDVAKTRGVQKITFTLQGEKGQFTVIVVNRIAYLRGNSLALHAYLGFTSAQTASYHGRWISIPPGNGRYEDLAASVTLPSFLHDIYPGAPLALVETTVGGRKITGVRGTSRQGGVTFQEAVLPDAKLRPLAVSDVDTKHGFVDAIKIGRWNEPVRVKAPASAVPIATVTAG
;
A
#
# COMPACT_ATOMS: atom_id res chain seq x y z
N MET A 1 27.04 14.88 4.41
CA MET A 1 25.98 15.64 3.72
C MET A 1 26.03 15.28 2.24
N ALA A 2 25.32 14.22 1.81
CA ALA A 2 25.39 13.74 0.43
C ALA A 2 24.01 13.23 0.00
N ARG A 3 23.38 13.97 -0.90
CA ARG A 3 22.58 13.57 -2.05
C ARG A 3 21.35 12.66 -1.79
N ILE A 4 20.24 13.25 -1.29
CA ILE A 4 18.88 12.71 -1.37
C ILE A 4 18.13 13.36 -2.57
N ALA A 5 18.75 13.46 -3.72
CA ALA A 5 18.20 14.18 -4.87
C ALA A 5 17.83 13.30 -6.08
N THR A 6 17.82 11.96 -5.97
CA THR A 6 17.84 11.16 -7.23
C THR A 6 16.81 10.01 -7.30
N LEU A 7 15.67 10.07 -6.62
CA LEU A 7 14.68 8.97 -6.75
C LEU A 7 13.28 9.40 -7.24
N VAL A 8 13.11 10.61 -7.77
CA VAL A 8 11.81 11.06 -8.33
C VAL A 8 11.72 10.90 -9.87
N ALA A 9 12.69 10.28 -10.52
CA ALA A 9 12.86 10.34 -11.99
C ALA A 9 12.27 9.15 -12.79
N VAL A 10 11.36 8.32 -12.26
CA VAL A 10 10.77 7.22 -13.05
C VAL A 10 9.25 7.23 -12.98
N LEU A 11 8.63 8.32 -13.47
CA LEU A 11 7.17 8.35 -13.68
C LEU A 11 6.83 9.11 -14.97
N ALA A 12 7.28 8.59 -16.11
CA ALA A 12 6.81 9.01 -17.42
C ALA A 12 5.72 8.04 -17.88
N ALA A 13 4.45 8.42 -17.73
CA ALA A 13 3.35 7.84 -18.49
C ALA A 13 2.29 8.91 -18.74
N SER A 14 2.10 9.19 -20.01
CA SER A 14 1.23 10.19 -20.60
C SER A 14 -0.25 9.98 -20.24
N ALA A 15 -0.88 10.97 -19.61
CA ALA A 15 -2.31 11.19 -19.72
C ALA A 15 -2.53 12.70 -19.75
N ALA A 16 -2.92 13.21 -20.90
CA ALA A 16 -3.23 14.61 -21.12
C ALA A 16 -4.58 14.95 -20.50
N VAL A 17 -4.57 15.70 -19.41
CA VAL A 17 -5.75 16.43 -18.90
C VAL A 17 -5.29 17.77 -18.35
N ALA A 18 -5.93 18.84 -18.78
CA ALA A 18 -5.69 20.20 -18.30
C ALA A 18 -6.05 20.29 -16.81
N ALA A 19 -5.06 20.39 -15.94
CA ALA A 19 -5.25 20.63 -14.53
C ALA A 19 -5.03 22.12 -14.23
N VAL A 20 -6.09 22.78 -13.83
CA VAL A 20 -6.11 24.16 -13.38
C VAL A 20 -5.30 24.29 -12.09
N ALA A 21 -4.49 25.33 -12.00
CA ALA A 21 -3.69 25.71 -10.84
C ALA A 21 -4.57 26.22 -9.67
N VAL A 22 -5.33 25.33 -9.04
CA VAL A 22 -6.20 25.66 -7.88
C VAL A 22 -5.54 25.36 -6.54
N ALA A 23 -4.35 24.76 -6.55
CA ALA A 23 -3.71 24.27 -5.32
C ALA A 23 -2.90 25.36 -4.54
N SER A 24 -2.60 26.49 -5.14
CA SER A 24 -1.60 27.44 -4.58
C SER A 24 -2.07 28.30 -3.40
N THR A 25 -3.36 28.26 -3.02
CA THR A 25 -3.92 29.08 -1.94
C THR A 25 -4.42 28.27 -0.73
N ARG A 26 -4.38 26.94 -0.78
CA ARG A 26 -4.88 26.11 0.32
C ARG A 26 -3.81 25.88 1.39
N SER A 27 -4.20 25.92 2.65
CA SER A 27 -3.33 25.45 3.73
C SER A 27 -3.06 23.95 3.58
N PRO A 28 -1.94 23.40 4.12
CA PRO A 28 -1.63 21.98 4.05
C PRO A 28 -2.78 21.08 4.57
N LYS A 29 -3.43 21.51 5.67
CA LYS A 29 -4.57 20.80 6.26
C LYS A 29 -5.78 20.80 5.31
N ALA A 30 -6.09 21.94 4.69
CA ALA A 30 -7.20 22.05 3.74
C ALA A 30 -6.95 21.21 2.48
N LEU A 31 -5.71 21.20 1.96
CA LEU A 31 -5.35 20.38 0.80
C LEU A 31 -5.44 18.89 1.12
N ARG A 32 -4.88 18.42 2.25
CA ARG A 32 -5.03 17.04 2.71
C ARG A 32 -6.50 16.63 2.79
N THR A 33 -7.32 17.45 3.47
CA THR A 33 -8.76 17.17 3.62
C THR A 33 -9.44 17.03 2.26
N ALA A 34 -9.14 17.91 1.30
CA ALA A 34 -9.72 17.87 -0.03
C ALA A 34 -9.29 16.61 -0.81
N ILE A 35 -8.02 16.22 -0.76
CA ILE A 35 -7.48 15.01 -1.41
C ILE A 35 -8.23 13.77 -0.92
N PHE A 36 -8.31 13.58 0.38
CA PHE A 36 -8.93 12.37 0.95
C PHE A 36 -10.46 12.41 0.89
N ALA A 37 -11.09 13.59 0.90
CA ALA A 37 -12.53 13.71 0.65
C ALA A 37 -12.89 13.33 -0.80
N ALA A 38 -12.07 13.68 -1.78
CA ALA A 38 -12.24 13.25 -3.16
C ALA A 38 -12.08 11.71 -3.29
N ALA A 39 -11.02 11.14 -2.72
CA ALA A 39 -10.74 9.70 -2.78
C ALA A 39 -11.84 8.84 -2.12
N ARG A 40 -12.40 9.27 -0.98
CA ARG A 40 -13.46 8.53 -0.29
C ARG A 40 -14.78 8.41 -1.08
N LYS A 41 -15.00 9.26 -2.08
CA LYS A 41 -16.16 9.18 -2.98
C LYS A 41 -16.01 8.08 -4.02
N GLU A 42 -14.78 7.64 -4.30
CA GLU A 42 -14.48 6.65 -5.29
C GLU A 42 -14.89 5.23 -4.82
N HIS A 43 -15.04 4.30 -5.77
CA HIS A 43 -15.49 2.94 -5.48
C HIS A 43 -14.33 1.94 -5.37
N SER A 44 -13.26 2.21 -6.09
CA SER A 44 -12.09 1.34 -6.17
C SER A 44 -10.86 2.09 -6.67
N VAL A 45 -9.70 1.49 -6.47
CA VAL A 45 -8.43 2.00 -6.98
C VAL A 45 -7.46 0.84 -7.24
N HIS A 46 -6.61 1.01 -8.22
CA HIS A 46 -5.41 0.21 -8.43
C HIS A 46 -4.20 0.97 -7.96
N TYR A 47 -3.27 0.30 -7.26
CA TYR A 47 -1.98 0.88 -6.94
C TYR A 47 -0.85 -0.14 -7.05
N VAL A 48 0.34 0.38 -7.30
CA VAL A 48 1.60 -0.37 -7.29
C VAL A 48 2.55 0.33 -6.34
N GLU A 49 3.10 -0.43 -5.43
CA GLU A 49 4.05 0.00 -4.41
C GLU A 49 5.40 -0.67 -4.61
N HIS A 50 6.47 0.08 -4.43
CA HIS A 50 7.84 -0.40 -4.45
C HIS A 50 8.55 0.05 -3.18
N GLY A 51 8.83 -0.91 -2.30
CA GLY A 51 9.55 -0.68 -1.06
C GLY A 51 10.97 -1.25 -1.10
N ALA A 52 11.91 -0.53 -0.48
CA ALA A 52 13.29 -0.96 -0.35
C ALA A 52 13.88 -0.57 1.01
N ALA A 53 14.59 -1.51 1.62
CA ALA A 53 15.48 -1.32 2.75
C ALA A 53 16.81 -2.02 2.45
N SER A 54 17.76 -2.00 3.39
CA SER A 54 19.10 -2.58 3.19
C SER A 54 19.08 -4.03 2.69
N VAL A 55 18.22 -4.87 3.26
CA VAL A 55 18.12 -6.30 2.98
C VAL A 55 16.78 -6.73 2.38
N LEU A 56 15.83 -5.80 2.26
CA LEU A 56 14.47 -6.05 1.78
C LEU A 56 14.20 -5.22 0.53
N ARG A 57 13.67 -5.85 -0.50
CA ARG A 57 13.04 -5.18 -1.64
C ARG A 57 11.68 -5.82 -1.86
N GLN A 58 10.65 -5.01 -2.04
CA GLN A 58 9.31 -5.51 -2.29
C GLN A 58 8.61 -4.77 -3.42
N THR A 59 7.70 -5.47 -4.07
CA THR A 59 6.74 -4.89 -5.00
C THR A 59 5.36 -5.41 -4.62
N MET A 60 4.43 -4.50 -4.44
CA MET A 60 3.04 -4.78 -4.20
C MET A 60 2.19 -4.31 -5.38
N VAL A 61 1.26 -5.14 -5.84
CA VAL A 61 0.27 -4.78 -6.86
C VAL A 61 -1.10 -5.04 -6.28
N SER A 62 -1.95 -4.02 -6.23
CA SER A 62 -3.21 -4.07 -5.51
C SER A 62 -4.37 -3.54 -6.35
N ASP A 63 -5.49 -4.25 -6.30
CA ASP A 63 -6.79 -3.81 -6.77
C ASP A 63 -7.74 -3.83 -5.58
N VAL A 64 -8.16 -2.66 -5.10
CA VAL A 64 -8.97 -2.54 -3.88
C VAL A 64 -10.27 -1.78 -4.13
N ALA A 65 -11.34 -2.23 -3.49
CA ALA A 65 -12.65 -1.59 -3.46
C ALA A 65 -13.09 -1.38 -2.00
N LYS A 66 -14.27 -0.82 -1.78
CA LYS A 66 -14.75 -0.45 -0.43
C LYS A 66 -14.74 -1.61 0.58
N THR A 67 -15.09 -2.82 0.15
CA THR A 67 -15.27 -3.98 1.06
C THR A 67 -14.51 -5.22 0.63
N ARG A 68 -13.70 -5.11 -0.42
CA ARG A 68 -12.94 -6.24 -0.98
C ARG A 68 -11.70 -5.73 -1.69
N GLY A 69 -10.73 -6.62 -1.84
CA GLY A 69 -9.53 -6.32 -2.62
C GLY A 69 -8.64 -7.54 -2.77
N VAL A 70 -7.64 -7.39 -3.60
CA VAL A 70 -6.55 -8.34 -3.78
C VAL A 70 -5.24 -7.59 -3.81
N GLN A 71 -4.25 -8.14 -3.15
CA GLN A 71 -2.89 -7.62 -3.12
C GLN A 71 -1.94 -8.77 -3.42
N LYS A 72 -1.06 -8.59 -4.41
CA LYS A 72 0.01 -9.52 -4.77
C LYS A 72 1.33 -8.90 -4.38
N ILE A 73 2.08 -9.59 -3.56
CA ILE A 73 3.35 -9.12 -3.02
C ILE A 73 4.45 -10.08 -3.45
N THR A 74 5.50 -9.52 -4.02
CA THR A 74 6.78 -10.20 -4.27
C THR A 74 7.86 -9.45 -3.52
N PHE A 75 8.75 -10.16 -2.87
CA PHE A 75 9.85 -9.56 -2.12
C PHE A 75 11.12 -10.39 -2.22
N THR A 76 12.24 -9.73 -1.98
CA THR A 76 13.54 -10.38 -1.77
C THR A 76 14.01 -9.98 -0.39
N LEU A 77 14.28 -10.97 0.46
CA LEU A 77 14.80 -10.79 1.80
C LEU A 77 16.14 -11.55 1.91
N GLN A 78 17.23 -10.83 2.13
CA GLN A 78 18.58 -11.42 2.20
C GLN A 78 18.95 -12.29 0.98
N GLY A 79 18.46 -11.92 -0.21
CA GLY A 79 18.68 -12.66 -1.45
C GLY A 79 17.65 -13.74 -1.78
N GLU A 80 16.83 -14.17 -0.81
CA GLU A 80 15.78 -15.16 -1.02
C GLU A 80 14.48 -14.50 -1.51
N LYS A 81 13.78 -15.19 -2.43
CA LYS A 81 12.53 -14.67 -3.03
C LYS A 81 11.30 -15.18 -2.31
N GLY A 82 10.50 -14.26 -1.78
CA GLY A 82 9.18 -14.50 -1.23
C GLY A 82 8.09 -13.98 -2.16
N GLN A 83 6.94 -14.65 -2.10
CA GLN A 83 5.73 -14.18 -2.77
C GLN A 83 4.48 -14.64 -2.03
N PHE A 84 3.49 -13.76 -1.97
CA PHE A 84 2.18 -14.11 -1.45
C PHE A 84 1.08 -13.26 -2.06
N THR A 85 -0.14 -13.75 -1.95
CA THR A 85 -1.35 -13.04 -2.34
C THR A 85 -2.28 -12.96 -1.15
N VAL A 86 -2.78 -11.77 -0.87
CA VAL A 86 -3.85 -11.53 0.10
C VAL A 86 -5.13 -11.18 -0.66
N ILE A 87 -6.24 -11.78 -0.27
CA ILE A 87 -7.59 -11.40 -0.72
C ILE A 87 -8.39 -11.05 0.53
N VAL A 88 -9.07 -9.91 0.50
CA VAL A 88 -10.10 -9.59 1.50
C VAL A 88 -11.45 -9.60 0.80
N VAL A 89 -12.36 -10.42 1.29
CA VAL A 89 -13.75 -10.49 0.80
C VAL A 89 -14.65 -11.04 1.90
N ASN A 90 -15.85 -10.49 2.03
CA ASN A 90 -16.81 -10.87 3.08
C ASN A 90 -16.22 -10.75 4.51
N ARG A 91 -15.36 -9.77 4.73
CA ARG A 91 -14.64 -9.54 5.99
C ARG A 91 -13.74 -10.73 6.42
N ILE A 92 -13.30 -11.55 5.51
CA ILE A 92 -12.31 -12.60 5.76
C ILE A 92 -11.08 -12.28 4.91
N ALA A 93 -9.89 -12.37 5.50
CA ALA A 93 -8.64 -12.33 4.78
C ALA A 93 -8.24 -13.75 4.38
N TYR A 94 -7.79 -13.90 3.15
CA TYR A 94 -7.26 -15.15 2.61
C TYR A 94 -5.83 -14.89 2.18
N LEU A 95 -4.91 -15.71 2.64
CA LEU A 95 -3.50 -15.62 2.28
C LEU A 95 -3.04 -16.92 1.62
N ARG A 96 -2.25 -16.78 0.55
CA ARG A 96 -1.51 -17.89 -0.08
C ARG A 96 -0.12 -17.42 -0.44
N GLY A 97 0.90 -18.16 -0.02
CA GLY A 97 2.29 -17.79 -0.28
C GLY A 97 3.23 -18.99 -0.37
N ASN A 98 4.49 -18.73 -0.71
CA ASN A 98 5.56 -19.71 -0.59
C ASN A 98 6.04 -19.82 0.88
N SER A 99 6.95 -20.75 1.16
CA SER A 99 7.44 -21.02 2.53
C SER A 99 8.06 -19.80 3.19
N LEU A 100 8.88 -19.03 2.47
CA LEU A 100 9.48 -17.81 3.00
C LEU A 100 8.42 -16.78 3.40
N ALA A 101 7.39 -16.59 2.56
CA ALA A 101 6.30 -15.65 2.87
C ALA A 101 5.47 -16.11 4.07
N LEU A 102 5.12 -17.39 4.15
CA LEU A 102 4.38 -17.93 5.29
C LEU A 102 5.16 -17.81 6.60
N HIS A 103 6.48 -18.05 6.55
CA HIS A 103 7.34 -17.85 7.72
C HIS A 103 7.42 -16.38 8.11
N ALA A 104 7.74 -15.48 7.17
CA ALA A 104 7.96 -14.06 7.44
C ALA A 104 6.68 -13.34 7.93
N TYR A 105 5.52 -13.63 7.33
CA TYR A 105 4.27 -12.90 7.59
C TYR A 105 3.32 -13.60 8.57
N LEU A 106 3.34 -14.94 8.61
CA LEU A 106 2.50 -15.69 9.55
C LEU A 106 3.28 -16.30 10.72
N GLY A 107 4.62 -16.21 10.72
CA GLY A 107 5.47 -16.81 11.73
C GLY A 107 5.38 -18.34 11.77
N PHE A 108 5.07 -18.98 10.63
CA PHE A 108 4.94 -20.44 10.55
C PHE A 108 6.29 -21.11 10.76
N THR A 109 6.28 -22.24 11.45
CA THR A 109 7.44 -23.12 11.56
C THR A 109 7.77 -23.75 10.21
N SER A 110 8.97 -24.35 10.07
CA SER A 110 9.37 -25.08 8.86
C SER A 110 8.40 -26.22 8.51
N ALA A 111 7.90 -26.96 9.50
CA ALA A 111 6.91 -28.02 9.29
C ALA A 111 5.58 -27.47 8.76
N GLN A 112 5.09 -26.36 9.35
CA GLN A 112 3.86 -25.70 8.90
C GLN A 112 4.05 -25.13 7.48
N THR A 113 5.17 -24.46 7.18
CA THR A 113 5.42 -23.95 5.84
C THR A 113 5.49 -25.06 4.80
N ALA A 114 6.10 -26.22 5.11
CA ALA A 114 6.12 -27.38 4.22
C ALA A 114 4.71 -27.92 3.92
N SER A 115 3.83 -27.94 4.94
CA SER A 115 2.47 -28.46 4.81
C SER A 115 1.49 -27.49 4.13
N TYR A 116 1.71 -26.19 4.23
CA TYR A 116 0.74 -25.17 3.82
C TYR A 116 1.21 -24.23 2.70
N HIS A 117 2.46 -24.32 2.22
CA HIS A 117 2.91 -23.51 1.10
C HIS A 117 2.00 -23.70 -0.13
N GLY A 118 1.67 -22.61 -0.80
CA GLY A 118 0.78 -22.64 -1.96
C GLY A 118 -0.69 -22.93 -1.68
N ARG A 119 -1.08 -23.20 -0.42
CA ARG A 119 -2.49 -23.39 -0.02
C ARG A 119 -3.09 -22.05 0.43
N TRP A 120 -4.38 -21.89 0.25
CA TRP A 120 -5.11 -20.77 0.82
C TRP A 120 -5.39 -20.99 2.30
N ILE A 121 -5.13 -19.96 3.11
CA ILE A 121 -5.40 -19.93 4.54
C ILE A 121 -6.39 -18.81 4.78
N SER A 122 -7.52 -19.11 5.46
CA SER A 122 -8.52 -18.11 5.82
C SER A 122 -8.33 -17.63 7.24
N ILE A 123 -8.41 -16.31 7.41
CA ILE A 123 -8.14 -15.60 8.66
C ILE A 123 -9.32 -14.67 8.92
N PRO A 124 -10.20 -15.01 9.90
CA PRO A 124 -11.36 -14.20 10.23
C PRO A 124 -10.98 -12.96 11.05
N PRO A 125 -11.86 -11.95 11.12
CA PRO A 125 -11.75 -10.86 12.07
C PRO A 125 -11.63 -11.38 13.51
N GLY A 126 -10.88 -10.65 14.35
CA GLY A 126 -10.61 -11.07 15.74
C GLY A 126 -9.41 -12.01 15.89
N ASN A 127 -8.87 -12.53 14.80
CA ASN A 127 -7.53 -13.13 14.83
C ASN A 127 -6.50 -12.00 14.77
N GLY A 128 -5.49 -12.00 15.65
CA GLY A 128 -4.49 -10.92 15.74
C GLY A 128 -3.70 -10.65 14.45
N ARG A 129 -3.73 -11.56 13.49
CA ARG A 129 -3.08 -11.37 12.17
C ARG A 129 -4.02 -10.78 11.11
N TYR A 130 -5.31 -10.70 11.39
CA TYR A 130 -6.29 -10.22 10.42
C TYR A 130 -6.04 -8.76 10.05
N GLU A 131 -5.84 -7.92 11.05
CA GLU A 131 -5.68 -6.47 10.86
C GLU A 131 -4.42 -6.16 10.04
N ASP A 132 -3.31 -6.85 10.32
CA ASP A 132 -2.05 -6.69 9.58
C ASP A 132 -2.19 -7.11 8.11
N LEU A 133 -2.89 -8.22 7.84
CA LEU A 133 -3.07 -8.73 6.48
C LEU A 133 -4.17 -8.00 5.71
N ALA A 134 -5.17 -7.45 6.39
CA ALA A 134 -6.26 -6.70 5.77
C ALA A 134 -5.90 -5.23 5.56
N ALA A 135 -4.83 -4.74 6.19
CA ALA A 135 -4.29 -3.41 5.96
C ALA A 135 -4.04 -3.21 4.46
N SER A 136 -4.36 -2.03 3.95
CA SER A 136 -4.21 -1.64 2.54
C SER A 136 -4.94 -2.51 1.50
N VAL A 137 -5.67 -3.56 1.88
CA VAL A 137 -6.38 -4.47 0.95
C VAL A 137 -7.85 -4.07 0.72
N THR A 138 -8.31 -3.01 1.37
CA THR A 138 -9.59 -2.34 1.03
C THR A 138 -9.36 -0.85 0.81
N LEU A 139 -10.23 -0.20 0.05
CA LEU A 139 -10.09 1.24 -0.20
C LEU A 139 -10.07 2.08 1.10
N PRO A 140 -10.94 1.84 2.11
CA PRO A 140 -10.85 2.57 3.36
C PRO A 140 -9.54 2.35 4.12
N SER A 141 -9.04 1.10 4.20
CA SER A 141 -7.78 0.79 4.89
C SER A 141 -6.59 1.40 4.14
N PHE A 142 -6.53 1.27 2.82
CA PHE A 142 -5.51 1.91 2.00
C PHE A 142 -5.47 3.44 2.19
N LEU A 143 -6.63 4.11 2.14
CA LEU A 143 -6.70 5.57 2.38
C LEU A 143 -6.34 5.96 3.82
N HIS A 144 -6.51 5.07 4.78
CA HIS A 144 -6.06 5.28 6.16
C HIS A 144 -4.54 5.19 6.27
N ASP A 145 -3.95 4.20 5.62
CA ASP A 145 -2.50 3.97 5.66
C ASP A 145 -1.69 5.10 5.03
N ILE A 146 -2.18 5.66 3.91
CA ILE A 146 -1.53 6.77 3.21
C ILE A 146 -1.98 8.16 3.69
N TYR A 147 -2.56 8.28 4.90
CA TYR A 147 -3.08 9.56 5.41
C TYR A 147 -2.01 10.28 6.24
N PRO A 148 -1.37 11.35 5.72
CA PRO A 148 -0.28 12.00 6.43
C PRO A 148 -0.77 12.72 7.70
N GLY A 149 -0.15 12.40 8.83
CA GLY A 149 -0.35 13.05 10.12
C GLY A 149 0.44 14.37 10.25
N ALA A 150 0.21 15.07 11.36
CA ALA A 150 0.96 16.29 11.68
C ALA A 150 2.44 15.99 12.07
N PRO A 151 3.35 16.96 11.88
CA PRO A 151 3.15 18.28 11.30
C PRO A 151 3.01 18.23 9.78
N LEU A 152 2.10 19.07 9.23
CA LEU A 152 1.83 19.11 7.80
C LEU A 152 2.56 20.27 7.12
N ALA A 153 3.07 20.02 5.92
CA ALA A 153 3.67 21.03 5.04
C ALA A 153 3.20 20.82 3.59
N LEU A 154 3.22 21.88 2.79
CA LEU A 154 3.09 21.74 1.34
C LEU A 154 4.41 21.21 0.76
N VAL A 155 4.30 20.39 -0.26
CA VAL A 155 5.43 19.93 -1.07
C VAL A 155 5.13 20.20 -2.54
N GLU A 156 6.10 20.72 -3.27
CA GLU A 156 5.99 20.94 -4.71
C GLU A 156 6.96 20.00 -5.44
N THR A 157 6.48 19.39 -6.50
CA THR A 157 7.31 18.56 -7.37
C THR A 157 6.81 18.66 -8.81
N THR A 158 7.60 18.11 -9.74
CA THR A 158 7.23 18.06 -11.15
C THR A 158 7.02 16.60 -11.56
N VAL A 159 5.82 16.30 -12.05
CA VAL A 159 5.48 14.98 -12.59
C VAL A 159 5.04 15.13 -14.04
N GLY A 160 5.74 14.46 -14.97
CA GLY A 160 5.46 14.57 -16.40
C GLY A 160 5.51 16.02 -16.94
N GLY A 161 6.45 16.83 -16.45
CA GLY A 161 6.61 18.23 -16.84
C GLY A 161 5.63 19.22 -16.19
N ARG A 162 4.73 18.75 -15.30
CA ARG A 162 3.73 19.58 -14.61
C ARG A 162 4.10 19.77 -13.15
N LYS A 163 4.00 20.99 -12.66
CA LYS A 163 4.11 21.28 -11.22
C LYS A 163 2.87 20.75 -10.51
N ILE A 164 3.08 19.96 -9.45
CA ILE A 164 2.04 19.43 -8.56
C ILE A 164 2.37 19.88 -7.16
N THR A 165 1.38 20.44 -6.48
CA THR A 165 1.45 20.74 -5.05
C THR A 165 0.75 19.63 -4.29
N GLY A 166 1.47 18.96 -3.41
CA GLY A 166 0.99 17.92 -2.52
C GLY A 166 1.09 18.30 -1.05
N VAL A 167 0.85 17.32 -0.19
CA VAL A 167 0.96 17.46 1.27
C VAL A 167 1.98 16.47 1.79
N ARG A 168 2.90 16.96 2.62
CA ARG A 168 3.82 16.13 3.39
C ARG A 168 3.43 16.17 4.86
N GLY A 169 3.58 15.04 5.52
CA GLY A 169 3.38 14.87 6.95
C GLY A 169 4.16 13.67 7.48
N THR A 170 3.68 13.08 8.55
CA THR A 170 4.24 11.85 9.12
C THR A 170 3.20 10.75 9.13
N SER A 171 3.62 9.50 8.94
CA SER A 171 2.82 8.32 9.21
C SER A 171 3.53 7.43 10.24
N ARG A 172 2.79 6.53 10.88
CA ARG A 172 3.35 5.52 11.79
C ARG A 172 2.84 4.15 11.38
N GLN A 173 3.77 3.27 11.06
CA GLN A 173 3.48 1.89 10.70
C GLN A 173 4.43 0.96 11.47
N GLY A 174 3.89 -0.06 12.14
CA GLY A 174 4.71 -1.02 12.90
C GLY A 174 5.63 -0.38 13.97
N GLY A 175 5.24 0.77 14.55
CA GLY A 175 6.07 1.51 15.50
C GLY A 175 7.14 2.42 14.88
N VAL A 176 7.32 2.39 13.57
CA VAL A 176 8.25 3.23 12.81
C VAL A 176 7.55 4.50 12.33
N THR A 177 8.25 5.63 12.35
CA THR A 177 7.74 6.92 11.86
C THR A 177 8.36 7.22 10.50
N PHE A 178 7.51 7.45 9.51
CA PHE A 178 7.89 7.80 8.14
C PHE A 178 7.61 9.27 7.85
N GLN A 179 8.40 9.84 6.95
CA GLN A 179 8.04 11.09 6.27
C GLN A 179 7.22 10.69 5.04
N GLU A 180 5.96 11.05 5.04
CA GLU A 180 5.01 10.69 4.00
C GLU A 180 4.65 11.91 3.16
N ALA A 181 4.66 11.78 1.84
CA ALA A 181 4.23 12.82 0.92
C ALA A 181 3.18 12.29 -0.06
N VAL A 182 2.02 12.92 -0.10
CA VAL A 182 0.90 12.58 -0.98
C VAL A 182 0.72 13.62 -2.06
N LEU A 183 0.81 13.21 -3.32
CA LEU A 183 0.62 14.04 -4.50
C LEU A 183 -0.76 13.77 -5.10
N PRO A 184 -1.60 14.80 -5.37
CA PRO A 184 -2.91 14.62 -5.98
C PRO A 184 -2.88 14.60 -7.51
N ASP A 185 -3.89 13.96 -8.11
CA ASP A 185 -4.24 14.11 -9.52
C ASP A 185 -5.08 15.40 -9.76
N ALA A 186 -5.49 15.62 -11.00
CA ALA A 186 -6.31 16.78 -11.40
C ALA A 186 -7.70 16.81 -10.72
N LYS A 187 -8.21 15.67 -10.24
CA LYS A 187 -9.47 15.55 -9.49
C LYS A 187 -9.25 15.58 -7.96
N LEU A 188 -8.04 15.96 -7.52
CA LEU A 188 -7.60 15.94 -6.12
C LEU A 188 -7.60 14.54 -5.48
N ARG A 189 -7.54 13.46 -6.25
CA ARG A 189 -7.37 12.12 -5.68
C ARG A 189 -5.89 11.81 -5.54
N PRO A 190 -5.45 10.97 -4.59
CA PRO A 190 -4.06 10.55 -4.53
C PRO A 190 -3.60 9.95 -5.87
N LEU A 191 -2.48 10.44 -6.38
CA LEU A 191 -1.81 10.00 -7.61
C LEU A 191 -0.55 9.21 -7.29
N ALA A 192 0.21 9.70 -6.31
CA ALA A 192 1.44 9.09 -5.84
C ALA A 192 1.66 9.39 -4.36
N VAL A 193 2.29 8.44 -3.68
CA VAL A 193 2.75 8.58 -2.30
C VAL A 193 4.22 8.19 -2.24
N SER A 194 4.98 8.85 -1.41
CA SER A 194 6.34 8.44 -1.06
C SER A 194 6.52 8.46 0.45
N ASP A 195 7.05 7.38 1.00
CA ASP A 195 7.38 7.23 2.40
C ASP A 195 8.88 7.05 2.55
N VAL A 196 9.46 7.75 3.51
CA VAL A 196 10.89 7.67 3.80
C VAL A 196 11.09 7.55 5.30
N ASP A 197 11.69 6.46 5.72
CA ASP A 197 12.28 6.32 7.06
C ASP A 197 13.78 6.56 6.97
N THR A 198 14.20 7.76 7.33
CA THR A 198 15.61 8.15 7.29
C THR A 198 16.44 7.44 8.35
N LYS A 199 15.83 6.95 9.42
CA LYS A 199 16.52 6.28 10.53
C LYS A 199 16.95 4.86 10.15
N HIS A 200 16.08 4.12 9.46
CA HIS A 200 16.35 2.72 9.09
C HIS A 200 16.63 2.53 7.60
N GLY A 201 16.67 3.62 6.82
CA GLY A 201 16.98 3.58 5.39
C GLY A 201 15.90 2.91 4.53
N PHE A 202 14.64 2.92 5.00
CA PHE A 202 13.52 2.41 4.22
C PHE A 202 12.97 3.52 3.32
N VAL A 203 12.69 3.17 2.07
CA VAL A 203 12.04 4.06 1.09
C VAL A 203 10.92 3.29 0.43
N ASP A 204 9.76 3.90 0.35
CA ASP A 204 8.60 3.37 -0.34
C ASP A 204 8.02 4.37 -1.33
N ALA A 205 7.53 3.88 -2.46
CA ALA A 205 6.90 4.68 -3.50
C ALA A 205 5.66 3.98 -4.03
N ILE A 206 4.51 4.64 -3.92
CA ILE A 206 3.22 4.13 -4.36
C ILE A 206 2.75 4.95 -5.56
N LYS A 207 2.46 4.26 -6.66
CA LYS A 207 1.78 4.81 -7.83
C LYS A 207 0.31 4.41 -7.80
N ILE A 208 -0.58 5.39 -7.87
CA ILE A 208 -2.02 5.20 -7.72
C ILE A 208 -2.73 5.60 -9.01
N GLY A 209 -3.69 4.79 -9.44
CA GLY A 209 -4.42 5.07 -10.68
C GLY A 209 -5.61 4.15 -10.88
N ARG A 210 -6.18 4.17 -12.10
CA ARG A 210 -7.31 3.33 -12.50
C ARG A 210 -8.45 3.34 -11.47
N TRP A 211 -8.82 4.54 -11.06
CA TRP A 211 -9.94 4.76 -10.14
C TRP A 211 -11.26 4.27 -10.76
N ASN A 212 -12.09 3.62 -9.93
CA ASN A 212 -13.42 3.11 -10.27
C ASN A 212 -13.44 1.93 -11.26
N GLU A 213 -12.30 1.32 -11.57
CA GLU A 213 -12.31 0.04 -12.29
C GLU A 213 -12.92 -1.07 -11.41
N PRO A 214 -13.72 -1.98 -12.00
CA PRO A 214 -14.34 -3.07 -11.23
C PRO A 214 -13.32 -4.01 -10.60
N VAL A 215 -13.36 -4.20 -9.28
CA VAL A 215 -12.54 -5.17 -8.55
C VAL A 215 -13.29 -6.49 -8.44
N ARG A 216 -12.78 -7.52 -9.13
CA ARG A 216 -13.39 -8.85 -9.21
C ARG A 216 -12.57 -9.84 -8.40
N VAL A 217 -12.96 -10.05 -7.15
CA VAL A 217 -12.34 -11.03 -6.26
C VAL A 217 -13.41 -11.98 -5.69
N LYS A 218 -13.04 -13.24 -5.50
CA LYS A 218 -13.89 -14.27 -4.90
C LYS A 218 -13.12 -14.96 -3.77
N ALA A 219 -13.85 -15.41 -2.77
CA ALA A 219 -13.30 -16.27 -1.72
C ALA A 219 -12.78 -17.57 -2.34
N PRO A 220 -11.57 -18.03 -1.99
CA PRO A 220 -11.06 -19.32 -2.41
C PRO A 220 -11.91 -20.47 -1.83
N ALA A 221 -12.30 -21.42 -2.67
CA ALA A 221 -13.22 -22.51 -2.28
C ALA A 221 -12.61 -23.49 -1.27
N SER A 222 -11.29 -23.63 -1.22
CA SER A 222 -10.57 -24.65 -0.41
C SER A 222 -9.60 -24.00 0.60
N ALA A 223 -9.99 -22.89 1.20
CA ALA A 223 -9.14 -22.24 2.20
C ALA A 223 -9.16 -23.00 3.53
N VAL A 224 -7.98 -23.22 4.10
CA VAL A 224 -7.83 -23.84 5.44
C VAL A 224 -7.96 -22.77 6.50
N PRO A 225 -8.82 -22.96 7.54
CA PRO A 225 -8.89 -22.02 8.64
C PRO A 225 -7.54 -21.88 9.37
N ILE A 226 -7.12 -20.66 9.71
CA ILE A 226 -5.86 -20.43 10.44
C ILE A 226 -5.81 -21.19 11.76
N ALA A 227 -6.94 -21.35 12.46
CA ALA A 227 -7.04 -22.10 13.70
C ALA A 227 -6.63 -23.58 13.54
N THR A 228 -6.88 -24.19 12.38
CA THR A 228 -6.45 -25.56 12.08
C THR A 228 -4.93 -25.64 11.91
N VAL A 229 -4.31 -24.58 11.40
CA VAL A 229 -2.86 -24.55 11.13
C VAL A 229 -2.05 -24.36 12.43
N THR A 230 -2.59 -23.60 13.38
CA THR A 230 -1.89 -23.25 14.63
C THR A 230 -2.14 -24.26 15.77
N ALA A 231 -3.06 -25.19 15.59
CA ALA A 231 -3.38 -26.23 16.59
C ALA A 231 -2.47 -27.49 16.46
N GLY A 232 -1.61 -27.58 15.48
CA GLY A 232 -0.59 -28.61 15.28
C GLY A 232 0.81 -28.07 15.45
#